data_fc7710b958697c3369e44a45a14d8f47
#
_entry.id   fc7710b958697c3369e44a45a14d8f47
#
_cell.length_a   1.000
_cell.length_b   1.000
_cell.length_c   1.000
_cell.angle_alpha   90.00
_cell.angle_beta   90.00
_cell.angle_gamma   90.00
#
_symmetry.space_group_name_H-M   'P 1'
#
loop_
_entity.id
_entity.type
_entity.pdbx_description
1 polymer ?
#
loop_
_entity_poly.entity_id
_entity_poly.type
_entity_poly.pdbx_seq_one_letter_code
_entity_poly.pdbx_strand_id
1 'polypeptide(L)'
;MTSRPSRLALRGLASCLLAGLLACPPPAWAAAPRAAASAELQQARAAEREQLRERLTTLRRAIAASEASRNETADALAASERSISDTNRQLRELDIAQQQLQTELGSIGTRQSQTQAHISTQQARLAALLHRQYIAGGQDALKLLFSGANPNLIQRDLHYQSYVAQAQAEALRDLQTNLDTLRDLAEQTRERDAELARITTARQAQRAALLREQHKRRELLASIAEKLRLQRREAGALERDEKRLSRVVEELARLIEKQAREREQARARARELARQRATKPEPPRAGTSPPGRPPVVAAPRESAPERNELVADDTTPGAFAQLKGRLRLPLRGALGARFGSNRPEGGPSWKGLFIRAQQGVEVKSVAAGRVVFAEWLRGFGNLLIVDHGDQYLSIYGNNESLFKQPGDAVAAGDTIAAVGNSGGNPETG
;
A
#
# COMPACT_ATOMS: atom_id res chain seq x y z
N MET A 1 -6.96 -13.51 -57.77
CA MET A 1 -7.05 -12.59 -58.90
C MET A 1 -5.86 -11.64 -58.70
N THR A 2 -4.71 -11.99 -59.23
CA THR A 2 -4.17 -11.50 -60.52
C THR A 2 -3.98 -9.98 -60.48
N SER A 3 -2.79 -9.39 -60.57
CA SER A 3 -1.71 -9.66 -61.50
C SER A 3 -0.54 -8.70 -61.22
N ARG A 4 0.68 -9.22 -61.26
CA ARG A 4 1.88 -8.55 -61.81
C ARG A 4 1.73 -8.57 -63.35
N PRO A 5 2.66 -8.01 -64.20
CA PRO A 5 4.01 -7.45 -64.07
C PRO A 5 4.34 -6.29 -65.06
N SER A 6 5.61 -5.84 -65.15
CA SER A 6 6.47 -5.70 -66.36
C SER A 6 7.58 -4.68 -66.08
N ARG A 7 8.83 -4.93 -66.09
CA ARG A 7 9.93 -5.26 -67.00
C ARG A 7 9.86 -4.54 -68.37
N LEU A 8 11.00 -3.86 -68.68
CA LEU A 8 11.76 -3.87 -69.93
C LEU A 8 12.68 -2.62 -69.96
N ALA A 9 13.97 -2.72 -69.95
CA ALA A 9 14.93 -3.10 -71.01
C ALA A 9 15.20 -1.91 -71.95
N LEU A 10 16.36 -1.53 -72.21
CA LEU A 10 17.59 -1.97 -72.82
C LEU A 10 18.15 -0.98 -73.86
N ARG A 11 19.45 -0.83 -73.92
CA ARG A 11 20.33 -0.53 -75.14
C ARG A 11 20.40 0.95 -75.59
N GLY A 12 21.49 1.46 -76.00
CA GLY A 12 22.81 0.92 -76.47
C GLY A 12 23.70 2.03 -76.97
N LEU A 13 24.97 1.74 -77.01
CA LEU A 13 25.92 1.92 -78.13
C LEU A 13 26.12 3.36 -78.72
N ALA A 14 27.22 3.89 -79.02
CA ALA A 14 28.54 3.44 -79.30
C ALA A 14 29.45 4.66 -79.65
N SER A 15 30.69 4.55 -79.39
CA SER A 15 31.88 5.02 -80.18
C SER A 15 31.88 6.34 -80.97
N CYS A 16 32.85 7.17 -80.67
CA CYS A 16 33.86 7.48 -81.71
C CYS A 16 35.11 8.17 -81.12
N LEU A 17 36.26 7.64 -81.59
CA LEU A 17 37.63 8.12 -81.48
C LEU A 17 37.85 9.47 -82.19
N LEU A 18 38.78 10.30 -81.76
CA LEU A 18 39.98 10.71 -82.43
C LEU A 18 40.79 11.84 -81.72
N ALA A 19 41.97 11.51 -81.40
CA ALA A 19 43.24 12.23 -81.42
C ALA A 19 43.26 13.77 -81.44
N GLY A 20 44.05 14.36 -80.56
CA GLY A 20 44.62 15.70 -80.65
C GLY A 20 45.68 15.92 -79.58
N LEU A 21 46.91 15.95 -80.05
CA LEU A 21 48.17 16.07 -79.28
C LEU A 21 48.41 17.47 -78.72
N LEU A 22 49.20 17.54 -77.62
CA LEU A 22 50.06 18.61 -77.10
C LEU A 22 49.41 19.86 -76.42
N ALA A 23 49.57 19.85 -75.09
CA ALA A 23 50.36 20.86 -74.35
C ALA A 23 50.33 20.55 -72.86
N CYS A 24 51.49 20.26 -72.32
CA CYS A 24 51.67 20.06 -70.90
C CYS A 24 51.80 21.44 -70.16
N PRO A 25 50.95 21.79 -69.20
CA PRO A 25 51.30 22.69 -68.08
C PRO A 25 51.51 21.92 -66.78
N PRO A 26 52.33 22.42 -65.86
CA PRO A 26 52.77 21.66 -64.66
C PRO A 26 51.63 21.35 -63.71
N PRO A 27 51.76 20.29 -62.87
CA PRO A 27 50.70 19.81 -62.05
C PRO A 27 50.45 20.74 -60.80
N ALA A 28 49.54 21.67 -60.94
CA ALA A 28 49.09 22.50 -59.82
C ALA A 28 47.84 21.94 -59.10
N TRP A 29 47.38 20.70 -59.40
CA TRP A 29 46.09 20.22 -58.85
C TRP A 29 46.16 19.04 -57.90
N ALA A 30 47.31 18.72 -57.34
CA ALA A 30 47.42 17.61 -56.40
C ALA A 30 47.15 17.95 -54.95
N ALA A 31 46.74 19.21 -54.62
CA ALA A 31 46.46 19.63 -53.26
C ALA A 31 44.95 19.79 -52.92
N ALA A 32 44.05 19.80 -53.90
CA ALA A 32 42.63 20.04 -53.69
C ALA A 32 41.80 18.85 -53.12
N PRO A 33 42.02 17.57 -53.45
CA PRO A 33 41.21 16.47 -52.98
C PRO A 33 41.37 16.13 -51.48
N ARG A 34 42.50 16.54 -50.85
CA ARG A 34 42.75 16.27 -49.43
C ARG A 34 42.05 17.23 -48.47
N ALA A 35 41.80 18.44 -48.90
CA ALA A 35 41.04 19.44 -48.08
C ALA A 35 39.53 19.17 -48.14
N ALA A 36 38.98 18.74 -49.28
CA ALA A 36 37.59 18.35 -49.44
C ALA A 36 37.24 17.10 -48.58
N ALA A 37 38.07 16.07 -48.63
CA ALA A 37 37.86 14.84 -47.79
C ALA A 37 37.95 15.13 -46.30
N SER A 38 38.72 16.11 -45.84
CA SER A 38 38.75 16.52 -44.43
C SER A 38 37.51 17.32 -43.97
N ALA A 39 36.92 18.10 -44.88
CA ALA A 39 35.69 18.87 -44.64
C ALA A 39 34.45 17.91 -44.59
N GLU A 40 34.36 16.96 -45.53
CA GLU A 40 33.33 15.92 -45.53
C GLU A 40 33.36 15.07 -44.25
N LEU A 41 34.55 14.66 -43.80
CA LEU A 41 34.70 13.91 -42.53
C LEU A 41 34.32 14.75 -41.31
N GLN A 42 34.55 16.04 -41.30
CA GLN A 42 34.11 16.95 -40.24
C GLN A 42 32.59 17.15 -40.24
N GLN A 43 31.97 17.28 -41.41
CA GLN A 43 30.51 17.36 -41.55
C GLN A 43 29.81 16.04 -41.11
N ALA A 44 30.33 14.89 -41.52
CA ALA A 44 29.83 13.60 -41.08
C ALA A 44 29.88 13.44 -39.55
N ARG A 45 30.96 13.90 -38.91
CA ARG A 45 31.10 13.90 -37.44
C ARG A 45 30.17 14.89 -36.73
N ALA A 46 29.90 16.02 -37.33
CA ALA A 46 28.93 16.98 -36.81
C ALA A 46 27.51 16.40 -36.87
N ALA A 47 27.16 15.74 -37.98
CA ALA A 47 25.88 15.05 -38.13
C ALA A 47 25.71 13.88 -37.16
N GLU A 48 26.73 13.07 -36.92
CA GLU A 48 26.69 12.00 -35.89
C GLU A 48 26.53 12.54 -34.49
N ARG A 49 27.20 13.64 -34.13
CA ARG A 49 27.03 14.30 -32.84
C ARG A 49 25.61 14.85 -32.64
N GLU A 50 24.99 15.39 -33.68
CA GLU A 50 23.63 15.89 -33.64
C GLU A 50 22.62 14.76 -33.48
N GLN A 51 22.76 13.68 -34.24
CA GLN A 51 21.97 12.46 -34.08
C GLN A 51 22.07 11.88 -32.67
N LEU A 52 23.28 11.89 -32.09
CA LEU A 52 23.49 11.42 -30.73
C LEU A 52 22.77 12.31 -29.68
N ARG A 53 22.83 13.65 -29.87
CA ARG A 53 22.12 14.59 -29.03
C ARG A 53 20.61 14.39 -29.12
N GLU A 54 20.07 14.19 -30.31
CA GLU A 54 18.65 13.89 -30.51
C GLU A 54 18.26 12.59 -29.82
N ARG A 55 19.05 11.53 -29.95
CA ARG A 55 18.81 10.25 -29.25
C ARG A 55 18.85 10.42 -27.72
N LEU A 56 19.79 11.19 -27.19
CA LEU A 56 19.87 11.47 -25.76
C LEU A 56 18.66 12.29 -25.27
N THR A 57 18.16 13.24 -26.06
CA THR A 57 16.97 14.01 -25.70
C THR A 57 15.69 13.16 -25.74
N THR A 58 15.54 12.30 -26.76
CA THR A 58 14.41 11.36 -26.85
C THR A 58 14.44 10.34 -25.71
N LEU A 59 15.62 9.83 -25.36
CA LEU A 59 15.80 8.94 -24.23
C LEU A 59 15.42 9.59 -22.89
N ARG A 60 15.88 10.83 -22.64
CA ARG A 60 15.51 11.57 -21.43
C ARG A 60 14.00 11.80 -21.33
N ARG A 61 13.34 12.12 -22.45
CA ARG A 61 11.87 12.24 -22.48
C ARG A 61 11.18 10.89 -22.20
N ALA A 62 11.66 9.80 -22.76
CA ALA A 62 11.14 8.46 -22.51
C ALA A 62 11.30 8.05 -21.05
N ILE A 63 12.44 8.34 -20.43
CA ILE A 63 12.67 8.10 -18.99
C ILE A 63 11.69 8.89 -18.15
N ALA A 64 11.54 10.19 -18.40
CA ALA A 64 10.62 11.05 -17.66
C ALA A 64 9.15 10.61 -17.79
N ALA A 65 8.72 10.21 -18.98
CA ALA A 65 7.39 9.63 -19.23
C ALA A 65 7.17 8.31 -18.50
N SER A 66 8.20 7.47 -18.46
CA SER A 66 8.20 6.20 -17.72
C SER A 66 8.10 6.42 -16.20
N GLU A 67 8.84 7.39 -15.67
CA GLU A 67 8.77 7.76 -14.24
C GLU A 67 7.40 8.32 -13.87
N ALA A 68 6.81 9.18 -14.71
CA ALA A 68 5.45 9.69 -14.50
C ALA A 68 4.41 8.55 -14.48
N SER A 69 4.44 7.65 -15.46
CA SER A 69 3.56 6.47 -15.51
C SER A 69 3.75 5.53 -14.32
N ARG A 70 4.98 5.40 -13.83
CA ARG A 70 5.29 4.61 -12.63
C ARG A 70 4.69 5.24 -11.37
N ASN A 71 4.76 6.56 -11.23
CA ASN A 71 4.16 7.27 -10.11
C ASN A 71 2.64 7.14 -10.13
N GLU A 72 1.99 7.34 -11.27
CA GLU A 72 0.55 7.18 -11.44
C GLU A 72 0.07 5.77 -11.06
N THR A 73 0.77 4.73 -11.51
CA THR A 73 0.42 3.34 -11.17
C THR A 73 0.67 3.02 -9.70
N ALA A 74 1.69 3.61 -9.08
CA ALA A 74 1.95 3.47 -7.65
C ALA A 74 0.87 4.16 -6.81
N ASP A 75 0.39 5.33 -7.24
CA ASP A 75 -0.68 6.07 -6.57
C ASP A 75 -2.03 5.34 -6.70
N ALA A 76 -2.32 4.76 -7.88
CA ALA A 76 -3.50 3.92 -8.08
C ALA A 76 -3.46 2.65 -7.20
N LEU A 77 -2.30 2.01 -7.07
CA LEU A 77 -2.11 0.87 -6.16
C LEU A 77 -2.34 1.29 -4.70
N ALA A 78 -1.77 2.42 -4.28
CA ALA A 78 -1.96 2.96 -2.93
C ALA A 78 -3.44 3.24 -2.63
N ALA A 79 -4.18 3.82 -3.59
CA ALA A 79 -5.61 4.08 -3.44
C ALA A 79 -6.42 2.77 -3.28
N SER A 80 -6.12 1.75 -4.10
CA SER A 80 -6.78 0.45 -4.00
C SER A 80 -6.46 -0.27 -2.68
N GLU A 81 -5.20 -0.22 -2.21
CA GLU A 81 -4.80 -0.83 -0.94
C GLU A 81 -5.42 -0.12 0.28
N ARG A 82 -5.58 1.20 0.24
CA ARG A 82 -6.34 1.95 1.26
C ARG A 82 -7.81 1.54 1.27
N SER A 83 -8.46 1.46 0.11
CA SER A 83 -9.85 1.02 -0.01
C SER A 83 -10.05 -0.40 0.54
N ILE A 84 -9.14 -1.32 0.26
CA ILE A 84 -9.15 -2.69 0.82
C ILE A 84 -9.03 -2.64 2.35
N SER A 85 -8.09 -1.84 2.88
CA SER A 85 -7.89 -1.68 4.32
C SER A 85 -9.15 -1.15 5.02
N ASP A 86 -9.77 -0.12 4.46
CA ASP A 86 -10.98 0.50 5.02
C ASP A 86 -12.17 -0.48 4.97
N THR A 87 -12.35 -1.19 3.88
CA THR A 87 -13.41 -2.19 3.74
C THR A 87 -13.24 -3.35 4.74
N ASN A 88 -12.01 -3.82 4.96
CA ASN A 88 -11.73 -4.86 5.94
C ASN A 88 -11.97 -4.39 7.38
N ARG A 89 -11.66 -3.11 7.69
CA ARG A 89 -12.00 -2.51 8.98
C ARG A 89 -13.51 -2.49 9.21
N GLN A 90 -14.28 -2.00 8.23
CA GLN A 90 -15.73 -1.99 8.28
C GLN A 90 -16.33 -3.40 8.44
N LEU A 91 -15.80 -4.39 7.73
CA LEU A 91 -16.21 -5.79 7.89
C LEU A 91 -15.96 -6.30 9.32
N ARG A 92 -14.82 -5.94 9.92
CA ARG A 92 -14.53 -6.32 11.31
C ARG A 92 -15.49 -5.65 12.31
N GLU A 93 -15.80 -4.37 12.11
CA GLU A 93 -16.80 -3.66 12.93
C GLU A 93 -18.18 -4.31 12.84
N LEU A 94 -18.61 -4.67 11.63
CA LEU A 94 -19.87 -5.40 11.42
C LEU A 94 -19.84 -6.81 12.05
N ASP A 95 -18.73 -7.51 12.02
CA ASP A 95 -18.58 -8.81 12.69
C ASP A 95 -18.70 -8.69 14.21
N ILE A 96 -18.09 -7.67 14.82
CA ILE A 96 -18.20 -7.39 16.25
C ILE A 96 -19.65 -7.04 16.61
N ALA A 97 -20.28 -6.15 15.85
CA ALA A 97 -21.68 -5.76 16.06
C ALA A 97 -22.63 -6.96 15.94
N GLN A 98 -22.39 -7.84 14.96
CA GLN A 98 -23.17 -9.07 14.80
C GLN A 98 -23.04 -10.00 16.02
N GLN A 99 -21.82 -10.19 16.55
CA GLN A 99 -21.59 -11.03 17.72
C GLN A 99 -22.27 -10.46 18.98
N GLN A 100 -22.17 -9.14 19.17
CA GLN A 100 -22.84 -8.46 20.28
C GLN A 100 -24.36 -8.66 20.22
N LEU A 101 -24.95 -8.42 19.05
CA LEU A 101 -26.38 -8.57 18.82
C LEU A 101 -26.87 -10.01 19.02
N GLN A 102 -26.09 -11.01 18.58
CA GLN A 102 -26.39 -12.43 18.82
C GLN A 102 -26.36 -12.76 20.32
N THR A 103 -25.44 -12.18 21.08
CA THR A 103 -25.37 -12.35 22.54
C THR A 103 -26.58 -11.72 23.22
N GLU A 104 -27.00 -10.52 22.80
CA GLU A 104 -28.20 -9.85 23.28
C GLU A 104 -29.47 -10.68 23.00
N LEU A 105 -29.64 -11.16 21.77
CA LEU A 105 -30.76 -12.03 21.40
C LEU A 105 -30.80 -13.30 22.26
N GLY A 106 -29.66 -13.91 22.53
CA GLY A 106 -29.55 -15.05 23.43
C GLY A 106 -30.03 -14.70 24.88
N SER A 107 -29.69 -13.51 25.38
CA SER A 107 -30.12 -13.04 26.68
C SER A 107 -31.64 -12.78 26.74
N ILE A 108 -32.20 -12.17 25.67
CA ILE A 108 -33.64 -11.92 25.56
C ILE A 108 -34.39 -13.26 25.50
N GLY A 109 -33.95 -14.24 24.72
CA GLY A 109 -34.52 -15.57 24.64
C GLY A 109 -34.52 -16.29 25.99
N THR A 110 -33.46 -16.16 26.77
CA THR A 110 -33.38 -16.70 28.14
C THR A 110 -34.41 -16.03 29.05
N ARG A 111 -34.55 -14.71 29.01
CA ARG A 111 -35.56 -13.97 29.78
C ARG A 111 -36.99 -14.35 29.38
N GLN A 112 -37.26 -14.49 28.07
CA GLN A 112 -38.57 -14.94 27.58
C GLN A 112 -38.94 -16.31 28.15
N SER A 113 -38.02 -17.28 28.09
CA SER A 113 -38.26 -18.65 28.63
C SER A 113 -38.50 -18.65 30.14
N GLN A 114 -37.76 -17.84 30.89
CA GLN A 114 -37.97 -17.66 32.34
C GLN A 114 -39.33 -17.05 32.64
N THR A 115 -39.69 -15.95 31.97
CA THR A 115 -40.99 -15.30 32.16
C THR A 115 -42.13 -16.24 31.77
N GLN A 116 -42.02 -17.00 30.69
CA GLN A 116 -43.00 -18.00 30.30
C GLN A 116 -43.17 -19.11 31.36
N ALA A 117 -42.06 -19.59 31.95
CA ALA A 117 -42.09 -20.56 33.05
C ALA A 117 -42.78 -19.99 34.32
N HIS A 118 -42.49 -18.71 34.63
CA HIS A 118 -43.21 -17.99 35.73
C HIS A 118 -44.69 -17.89 35.48
N ILE A 119 -45.10 -17.47 34.28
CA ILE A 119 -46.52 -17.40 33.89
C ILE A 119 -47.20 -18.75 34.06
N SER A 120 -46.61 -19.84 33.55
CA SER A 120 -47.19 -21.18 33.67
C SER A 120 -47.33 -21.63 35.13
N THR A 121 -46.36 -21.34 35.98
CA THR A 121 -46.38 -21.64 37.40
C THR A 121 -47.50 -20.83 38.14
N GLN A 122 -47.63 -19.55 37.82
CA GLN A 122 -48.67 -18.69 38.39
C GLN A 122 -50.07 -19.12 37.95
N GLN A 123 -50.24 -19.47 36.65
CA GLN A 123 -51.50 -19.99 36.15
C GLN A 123 -51.90 -21.31 36.87
N ALA A 124 -50.96 -22.26 37.07
CA ALA A 124 -51.21 -23.47 37.78
C ALA A 124 -51.63 -23.24 39.26
N ARG A 125 -50.96 -22.27 39.93
CA ARG A 125 -51.31 -21.86 41.33
C ARG A 125 -52.70 -21.25 41.38
N LEU A 126 -53.01 -20.31 40.46
CA LEU A 126 -54.32 -19.67 40.39
C LEU A 126 -55.44 -20.68 40.10
N ALA A 127 -55.22 -21.62 39.13
CA ALA A 127 -56.14 -22.69 38.82
C ALA A 127 -56.40 -23.58 40.05
N ALA A 128 -55.37 -23.93 40.81
CA ALA A 128 -55.50 -24.71 42.04
C ALA A 128 -56.28 -23.96 43.12
N LEU A 129 -56.07 -22.65 43.27
CA LEU A 129 -56.85 -21.82 44.23
C LEU A 129 -58.31 -21.74 43.83
N LEU A 130 -58.61 -21.47 42.57
CA LEU A 130 -59.99 -21.41 42.05
C LEU A 130 -60.68 -22.74 42.15
N HIS A 131 -60.00 -23.88 41.87
CA HIS A 131 -60.56 -25.19 42.00
C HIS A 131 -60.92 -25.50 43.47
N ARG A 132 -60.02 -25.20 44.42
CA ARG A 132 -60.29 -25.38 45.87
C ARG A 132 -61.49 -24.53 46.30
N GLN A 133 -61.60 -23.27 45.88
CA GLN A 133 -62.68 -22.39 46.18
C GLN A 133 -64.03 -22.93 45.62
N TYR A 134 -64.01 -23.49 44.42
CA TYR A 134 -65.17 -24.10 43.78
C TYR A 134 -65.66 -25.34 44.51
N ILE A 135 -64.74 -26.26 44.90
CA ILE A 135 -65.12 -27.45 45.68
C ILE A 135 -65.57 -27.10 47.10
N ALA A 136 -65.00 -26.10 47.76
CA ALA A 136 -65.43 -25.64 49.04
C ALA A 136 -66.88 -25.04 49.09
N GLY A 137 -67.45 -24.91 47.90
CA GLY A 137 -68.77 -24.26 47.74
C GLY A 137 -68.72 -22.83 48.15
N GLY A 138 -68.86 -21.90 47.17
CA GLY A 138 -68.83 -20.46 47.46
C GLY A 138 -69.71 -20.15 48.65
N GLN A 139 -69.07 -19.89 49.80
CA GLN A 139 -69.81 -19.45 50.96
C GLN A 139 -70.26 -17.99 50.69
N ASP A 140 -71.45 -17.82 50.18
CA ASP A 140 -72.10 -16.52 50.09
C ASP A 140 -72.09 -15.87 51.49
N ALA A 141 -71.42 -14.73 51.57
CA ALA A 141 -71.41 -13.95 52.83
C ALA A 141 -72.83 -13.75 53.39
N LEU A 142 -73.79 -13.67 52.51
CA LEU A 142 -75.20 -13.62 52.89
C LEU A 142 -75.71 -14.93 53.52
N LYS A 143 -75.30 -16.06 53.01
CA LYS A 143 -75.65 -17.40 53.54
C LYS A 143 -75.05 -17.60 54.96
N LEU A 144 -73.84 -17.14 55.19
CA LEU A 144 -73.21 -17.11 56.51
C LEU A 144 -73.92 -16.21 57.48
N LEU A 145 -74.38 -15.04 57.10
CA LEU A 145 -75.15 -14.11 57.91
C LEU A 145 -76.50 -14.69 58.31
N PHE A 146 -77.17 -15.44 57.44
CA PHE A 146 -78.50 -16.05 57.70
C PHE A 146 -78.41 -17.47 58.35
N SER A 147 -77.20 -18.04 58.54
CA SER A 147 -77.05 -19.36 59.10
C SER A 147 -77.24 -19.47 60.62
N GLY A 148 -77.36 -18.35 61.36
CA GLY A 148 -77.43 -18.35 62.82
C GLY A 148 -76.13 -18.70 63.52
N ALA A 149 -75.04 -18.70 62.85
CA ALA A 149 -73.70 -19.01 63.37
C ALA A 149 -73.18 -17.86 64.28
N ASN A 150 -72.23 -18.16 65.16
CA ASN A 150 -71.62 -17.23 66.07
C ASN A 150 -70.97 -16.08 65.28
N PRO A 151 -71.35 -14.77 65.57
CA PRO A 151 -70.82 -13.62 64.85
C PRO A 151 -69.30 -13.49 64.82
N ASN A 152 -68.59 -13.94 65.85
CA ASN A 152 -67.10 -13.94 65.83
C ASN A 152 -66.47 -14.95 64.84
N LEU A 153 -67.11 -16.07 64.61
CA LEU A 153 -66.67 -17.05 63.62
C LEU A 153 -66.95 -16.49 62.22
N ILE A 154 -68.07 -15.86 61.96
CA ILE A 154 -68.40 -15.20 60.71
C ILE A 154 -67.39 -14.10 60.41
N GLN A 155 -67.07 -13.23 61.37
CA GLN A 155 -66.06 -12.19 61.17
C GLN A 155 -64.69 -12.73 60.81
N ARG A 156 -64.28 -13.76 61.54
CA ARG A 156 -62.99 -14.44 61.26
C ARG A 156 -62.96 -15.03 59.86
N ASP A 157 -64.01 -15.72 59.44
CA ASP A 157 -64.04 -16.37 58.10
C ASP A 157 -64.11 -15.32 56.96
N LEU A 158 -64.84 -14.24 57.15
CA LEU A 158 -64.82 -13.08 56.21
C LEU A 158 -63.45 -12.42 56.13
N HIS A 159 -62.74 -12.32 57.25
CA HIS A 159 -61.38 -11.82 57.24
C HIS A 159 -60.41 -12.74 56.48
N TYR A 160 -60.52 -14.06 56.68
CA TYR A 160 -59.72 -14.99 55.87
C TYR A 160 -60.07 -14.96 54.38
N GLN A 161 -61.33 -14.80 53.99
CA GLN A 161 -61.76 -14.60 52.64
C GLN A 161 -61.12 -13.37 51.97
N SER A 162 -61.06 -12.26 52.78
CA SER A 162 -60.37 -11.04 52.25
C SER A 162 -58.89 -11.25 51.91
N TYR A 163 -58.16 -12.01 52.75
CA TYR A 163 -56.76 -12.36 52.41
C TYR A 163 -56.64 -13.23 51.13
N VAL A 164 -57.55 -14.18 50.94
CA VAL A 164 -57.59 -14.99 49.75
C VAL A 164 -57.91 -14.15 48.51
N ALA A 165 -58.88 -13.23 48.63
CA ALA A 165 -59.23 -12.31 47.55
C ALA A 165 -58.06 -11.36 47.19
N GLN A 166 -57.38 -10.85 48.21
CA GLN A 166 -56.17 -10.01 48.00
C GLN A 166 -55.07 -10.80 47.31
N ALA A 167 -54.77 -12.03 47.78
CA ALA A 167 -53.77 -12.89 47.14
C ALA A 167 -54.11 -13.26 45.68
N GLN A 168 -55.41 -13.48 45.39
CA GLN A 168 -55.86 -13.70 43.99
C GLN A 168 -55.68 -12.43 43.11
N ALA A 169 -56.04 -11.25 43.69
CA ALA A 169 -55.86 -9.96 42.97
C ALA A 169 -54.37 -9.65 42.70
N GLU A 170 -53.50 -9.95 43.65
CA GLU A 170 -52.05 -9.82 43.47
C GLU A 170 -51.54 -10.78 42.41
N ALA A 171 -51.91 -12.07 42.46
CA ALA A 171 -51.54 -13.05 41.46
C ALA A 171 -51.98 -12.70 40.02
N LEU A 172 -53.17 -12.06 39.89
CA LEU A 172 -53.67 -11.59 38.59
C LEU A 172 -52.88 -10.37 38.10
N ARG A 173 -52.50 -9.42 39.02
CA ARG A 173 -51.64 -8.29 38.63
C ARG A 173 -50.25 -8.76 38.20
N ASP A 174 -49.64 -9.67 38.94
CA ASP A 174 -48.37 -10.25 38.60
C ASP A 174 -48.42 -10.96 37.24
N LEU A 175 -49.51 -11.70 36.98
CA LEU A 175 -49.71 -12.36 35.69
C LEU A 175 -49.80 -11.35 34.55
N GLN A 176 -50.56 -10.23 34.74
CA GLN A 176 -50.65 -9.15 33.78
C GLN A 176 -49.29 -8.53 33.52
N THR A 177 -48.53 -8.18 34.59
CA THR A 177 -47.18 -7.61 34.47
C THR A 177 -46.23 -8.55 33.70
N ASN A 178 -46.29 -9.85 34.00
CA ASN A 178 -45.48 -10.84 33.28
C ASN A 178 -45.86 -10.99 31.81
N LEU A 179 -47.14 -10.91 31.48
CA LEU A 179 -47.63 -10.92 30.08
C LEU A 179 -47.21 -9.67 29.33
N ASP A 180 -47.23 -8.50 29.95
CA ASP A 180 -46.73 -7.26 29.34
C ASP A 180 -45.21 -7.32 29.14
N THR A 181 -44.45 -7.80 30.13
CA THR A 181 -43.01 -8.09 30.00
C THR A 181 -42.72 -9.04 28.81
N LEU A 182 -43.54 -10.08 28.65
CA LEU A 182 -43.37 -11.02 27.52
C LEU A 182 -43.62 -10.34 26.16
N ARG A 183 -44.61 -9.43 26.10
CA ARG A 183 -44.87 -8.63 24.88
C ARG A 183 -43.70 -7.73 24.54
N ASP A 184 -43.17 -7.00 25.56
CA ASP A 184 -42.02 -6.12 25.39
C ASP A 184 -40.77 -6.89 24.95
N LEU A 185 -40.50 -8.05 25.53
CA LEU A 185 -39.40 -8.93 25.11
C LEU A 185 -39.61 -9.45 23.67
N ALA A 186 -40.83 -9.73 23.25
CA ALA A 186 -41.14 -10.15 21.88
C ALA A 186 -40.93 -9.00 20.88
N GLU A 187 -41.24 -7.76 21.25
CA GLU A 187 -40.97 -6.58 20.43
C GLU A 187 -39.46 -6.34 20.30
N GLN A 188 -38.72 -6.34 21.43
CA GLN A 188 -37.26 -6.25 21.41
C GLN A 188 -36.61 -7.34 20.51
N THR A 189 -37.10 -8.57 20.57
CA THR A 189 -36.60 -9.64 19.69
C THR A 189 -36.79 -9.28 18.21
N ARG A 190 -37.96 -8.77 17.82
CA ARG A 190 -38.26 -8.37 16.43
C ARG A 190 -37.35 -7.23 15.95
N GLU A 191 -37.13 -6.23 16.83
CA GLU A 191 -36.24 -5.11 16.52
C GLU A 191 -34.81 -5.59 16.32
N ARG A 192 -34.30 -6.44 17.21
CA ARG A 192 -32.95 -6.98 17.13
C ARG A 192 -32.75 -7.92 15.94
N ASP A 193 -33.77 -8.72 15.58
CA ASP A 193 -33.74 -9.55 14.38
C ASP A 193 -33.71 -8.69 13.10
N ALA A 194 -34.47 -7.58 13.06
CA ALA A 194 -34.44 -6.65 11.94
C ALA A 194 -33.06 -5.95 11.82
N GLU A 195 -32.43 -5.62 12.94
CA GLU A 195 -31.08 -5.06 12.97
C GLU A 195 -30.03 -6.08 12.50
N LEU A 196 -30.14 -7.34 12.93
CA LEU A 196 -29.29 -8.42 12.48
C LEU A 196 -29.39 -8.65 10.95
N ALA A 197 -30.60 -8.57 10.41
CA ALA A 197 -30.82 -8.66 8.96
C ALA A 197 -30.15 -7.50 8.20
N ARG A 198 -30.18 -6.28 8.74
CA ARG A 198 -29.47 -5.11 8.16
C ARG A 198 -27.96 -5.30 8.19
N ILE A 199 -27.40 -5.73 9.32
CA ILE A 199 -25.97 -6.01 9.46
C ILE A 199 -25.52 -7.09 8.48
N THR A 200 -26.27 -8.19 8.36
CA THR A 200 -25.93 -9.27 7.41
C THR A 200 -25.95 -8.80 5.96
N THR A 201 -26.93 -7.97 5.59
CA THR A 201 -26.99 -7.38 4.24
C THR A 201 -25.83 -6.44 3.98
N ALA A 202 -25.51 -5.54 4.93
CA ALA A 202 -24.38 -4.64 4.84
C ALA A 202 -23.06 -5.40 4.70
N ARG A 203 -22.88 -6.48 5.48
CA ARG A 203 -21.71 -7.34 5.41
C ARG A 203 -21.56 -8.02 4.04
N GLN A 204 -22.65 -8.50 3.44
CA GLN A 204 -22.60 -9.07 2.10
C GLN A 204 -22.20 -8.03 1.04
N ALA A 205 -22.74 -6.81 1.14
CA ALA A 205 -22.38 -5.71 0.26
C ALA A 205 -20.89 -5.34 0.38
N GLN A 206 -20.37 -5.25 1.60
CA GLN A 206 -18.95 -4.95 1.84
C GLN A 206 -18.03 -6.08 1.34
N ARG A 207 -18.40 -7.34 1.54
CA ARG A 207 -17.66 -8.47 0.96
C ARG A 207 -17.59 -8.41 -0.57
N ALA A 208 -18.71 -8.08 -1.21
CA ALA A 208 -18.74 -7.93 -2.66
C ALA A 208 -17.86 -6.75 -3.14
N ALA A 209 -17.84 -5.64 -2.39
CA ALA A 209 -16.95 -4.52 -2.65
C ALA A 209 -15.47 -4.91 -2.49
N LEU A 210 -15.12 -5.62 -1.42
CA LEU A 210 -13.77 -6.12 -1.17
C LEU A 210 -13.25 -7.00 -2.32
N LEU A 211 -14.07 -7.94 -2.80
CA LEU A 211 -13.69 -8.81 -3.91
C LEU A 211 -13.40 -8.02 -5.19
N ARG A 212 -14.19 -6.96 -5.47
CA ARG A 212 -13.96 -6.08 -6.62
C ARG A 212 -12.64 -5.31 -6.49
N GLU A 213 -12.36 -4.76 -5.31
CA GLU A 213 -11.11 -4.03 -5.08
C GLU A 213 -9.89 -4.96 -5.14
N GLN A 214 -9.98 -6.16 -4.59
CA GLN A 214 -8.93 -7.17 -4.72
C GLN A 214 -8.67 -7.57 -6.19
N HIS A 215 -9.72 -7.65 -7.01
CA HIS A 215 -9.58 -7.90 -8.45
C HIS A 215 -8.85 -6.75 -9.14
N LYS A 216 -9.29 -5.50 -8.93
CA LYS A 216 -8.60 -4.29 -9.44
C LYS A 216 -7.13 -4.25 -9.02
N ARG A 217 -6.83 -4.54 -7.74
CA ARG A 217 -5.45 -4.60 -7.26
C ARG A 217 -4.62 -5.63 -8.00
N ARG A 218 -5.17 -6.83 -8.28
CA ARG A 218 -4.46 -7.87 -9.05
C ARG A 218 -4.17 -7.41 -10.49
N GLU A 219 -5.12 -6.78 -11.13
CA GLU A 219 -4.95 -6.21 -12.48
C GLU A 219 -3.88 -5.12 -12.51
N LEU A 220 -3.90 -4.21 -11.52
CA LEU A 220 -2.87 -3.18 -11.37
C LEU A 220 -1.48 -3.79 -11.18
N LEU A 221 -1.33 -4.77 -10.29
CA LEU A 221 -0.06 -5.47 -10.06
C LEU A 221 0.44 -6.18 -11.33
N ALA A 222 -0.45 -6.83 -12.09
CA ALA A 222 -0.11 -7.47 -13.36
C ALA A 222 0.36 -6.43 -14.39
N SER A 223 -0.32 -5.28 -14.49
CA SER A 223 0.07 -4.19 -15.40
C SER A 223 1.42 -3.58 -15.02
N ILE A 224 1.69 -3.41 -13.72
CA ILE A 224 2.98 -2.94 -13.20
C ILE A 224 4.09 -3.92 -13.55
N ALA A 225 3.87 -5.21 -13.33
CA ALA A 225 4.85 -6.26 -13.64
C ALA A 225 5.21 -6.30 -15.14
N GLU A 226 4.20 -6.16 -16.02
CA GLU A 226 4.43 -6.11 -17.48
C GLU A 226 5.20 -4.85 -17.90
N LYS A 227 4.80 -3.66 -17.39
CA LYS A 227 5.53 -2.41 -17.63
C LYS A 227 6.99 -2.51 -17.16
N LEU A 228 7.22 -3.08 -15.99
CA LEU A 228 8.56 -3.26 -15.41
C LEU A 228 9.42 -4.22 -16.27
N ARG A 229 8.79 -5.27 -16.82
CA ARG A 229 9.45 -6.21 -17.74
C ARG A 229 9.88 -5.52 -19.04
N LEU A 230 9.00 -4.69 -19.61
CA LEU A 230 9.31 -3.91 -20.81
C LEU A 230 10.44 -2.91 -20.54
N GLN A 231 10.37 -2.15 -19.45
CA GLN A 231 11.40 -1.19 -19.06
C GLN A 231 12.76 -1.83 -18.83
N ARG A 232 12.82 -3.00 -18.18
CA ARG A 232 14.08 -3.76 -18.00
C ARG A 232 14.68 -4.19 -19.34
N ARG A 233 13.85 -4.57 -20.31
CA ARG A 233 14.33 -4.91 -21.68
C ARG A 233 14.87 -3.69 -22.40
N GLU A 234 14.17 -2.55 -22.31
CA GLU A 234 14.61 -1.28 -22.89
C GLU A 234 15.91 -0.77 -22.25
N ALA A 235 15.99 -0.76 -20.93
CA ALA A 235 17.20 -0.39 -20.20
C ALA A 235 18.40 -1.26 -20.61
N GLY A 236 18.20 -2.58 -20.69
CA GLY A 236 19.25 -3.49 -21.16
C GLY A 236 19.64 -3.31 -22.63
N ALA A 237 18.73 -2.82 -23.48
CA ALA A 237 19.06 -2.42 -24.84
C ALA A 237 19.92 -1.16 -24.88
N LEU A 238 19.51 -0.15 -24.09
CA LEU A 238 20.21 1.12 -23.97
C LEU A 238 21.63 0.99 -23.40
N GLU A 239 21.82 0.15 -22.39
CA GLU A 239 23.16 -0.16 -21.86
C GLU A 239 24.07 -0.80 -22.94
N ARG A 240 23.50 -1.66 -23.76
CA ARG A 240 24.26 -2.25 -24.87
C ARG A 240 24.66 -1.21 -25.93
N ASP A 241 23.72 -0.32 -26.25
CA ASP A 241 23.95 0.76 -27.20
C ASP A 241 24.94 1.80 -26.65
N GLU A 242 24.88 2.13 -25.36
CA GLU A 242 25.86 3.00 -24.68
C GLU A 242 27.29 2.38 -24.76
N LYS A 243 27.43 1.08 -24.42
CA LYS A 243 28.70 0.39 -24.49
C LYS A 243 29.24 0.33 -25.95
N ARG A 244 28.35 0.15 -26.91
CA ARG A 244 28.74 0.16 -28.35
C ARG A 244 29.22 1.55 -28.74
N LEU A 245 28.50 2.60 -28.31
CA LEU A 245 28.81 3.99 -28.63
C LEU A 245 30.12 4.44 -27.97
N SER A 246 30.36 4.07 -26.72
CA SER A 246 31.62 4.34 -26.01
C SER A 246 32.82 3.75 -26.74
N ARG A 247 32.71 2.53 -27.24
CA ARG A 247 33.76 1.92 -28.06
C ARG A 247 34.04 2.70 -29.36
N VAL A 248 32.98 3.08 -30.08
CA VAL A 248 33.11 3.89 -31.29
C VAL A 248 33.77 5.24 -31.00
N VAL A 249 33.40 5.89 -29.91
CA VAL A 249 34.00 7.16 -29.47
C VAL A 249 35.49 6.98 -29.14
N GLU A 250 35.87 5.91 -28.43
CA GLU A 250 37.28 5.59 -28.13
C GLU A 250 38.09 5.29 -29.39
N GLU A 251 37.56 4.51 -30.33
CA GLU A 251 38.21 4.25 -31.60
C GLU A 251 38.39 5.51 -32.44
N LEU A 252 37.37 6.38 -32.46
CA LEU A 252 37.45 7.69 -33.13
C LEU A 252 38.52 8.58 -32.48
N ALA A 253 38.58 8.62 -31.15
CA ALA A 253 39.58 9.40 -30.42
C ALA A 253 40.99 8.92 -30.73
N ARG A 254 41.23 7.59 -30.77
CA ARG A 254 42.53 7.01 -31.16
C ARG A 254 42.93 7.34 -32.62
N LEU A 255 41.96 7.31 -33.53
CA LEU A 255 42.21 7.68 -34.94
C LEU A 255 42.54 9.17 -35.09
N ILE A 256 41.85 10.06 -34.35
CA ILE A 256 42.12 11.50 -34.34
C ILE A 256 43.50 11.77 -33.78
N GLU A 257 43.87 11.14 -32.69
CA GLU A 257 45.21 11.28 -32.08
C GLU A 257 46.32 10.80 -33.06
N LYS A 258 46.11 9.66 -33.71
CA LYS A 258 47.02 9.14 -34.71
C LYS A 258 47.22 10.12 -35.90
N GLN A 259 46.11 10.66 -36.43
CA GLN A 259 46.17 11.66 -37.49
C GLN A 259 46.79 12.99 -37.01
N ALA A 260 46.55 13.39 -35.77
CA ALA A 260 47.22 14.58 -35.22
C ALA A 260 48.72 14.40 -35.12
N ARG A 261 49.18 13.25 -34.64
CA ARG A 261 50.63 12.90 -34.56
C ARG A 261 51.29 12.82 -35.97
N GLU A 262 50.61 12.21 -36.94
CA GLU A 262 51.08 12.16 -38.32
C GLU A 262 51.16 13.56 -38.95
N ARG A 263 50.19 14.47 -38.70
CA ARG A 263 50.21 15.85 -39.15
C ARG A 263 51.33 16.65 -38.47
N GLU A 264 51.56 16.42 -37.20
CA GLU A 264 52.61 17.09 -36.43
C GLU A 264 54.01 16.62 -36.93
N GLN A 265 54.19 15.34 -37.15
CA GLN A 265 55.41 14.79 -37.76
C GLN A 265 55.62 15.32 -39.20
N ALA A 266 54.54 15.39 -40.01
CA ALA A 266 54.64 15.97 -41.34
C ALA A 266 55.02 17.47 -41.32
N ARG A 267 54.46 18.25 -40.39
CA ARG A 267 54.82 19.67 -40.16
C ARG A 267 56.22 19.79 -39.61
N ALA A 268 56.69 18.93 -38.72
CA ALA A 268 58.04 18.94 -38.21
C ALA A 268 59.06 18.62 -39.33
N ARG A 269 58.80 17.63 -40.18
CA ARG A 269 59.63 17.32 -41.37
C ARG A 269 59.62 18.50 -42.39
N ALA A 270 58.46 19.13 -42.58
CA ALA A 270 58.36 20.30 -43.46
C ALA A 270 59.11 21.52 -42.87
N ARG A 271 59.08 21.71 -41.55
CA ARG A 271 59.82 22.77 -40.86
C ARG A 271 61.31 22.49 -40.87
N GLU A 272 61.75 21.22 -40.78
CA GLU A 272 63.14 20.82 -40.85
C GLU A 272 63.70 20.99 -42.26
N LEU A 273 62.94 20.64 -43.30
CA LEU A 273 63.28 20.95 -44.70
C LEU A 273 63.27 22.47 -44.99
N ALA A 274 62.40 23.26 -44.35
CA ALA A 274 62.39 24.72 -44.44
C ALA A 274 63.56 25.36 -43.68
N ARG A 275 63.96 24.80 -42.51
CA ARG A 275 65.16 25.22 -41.76
C ARG A 275 66.45 24.94 -42.48
N GLN A 276 66.55 23.81 -43.19
CA GLN A 276 67.72 23.50 -44.06
C GLN A 276 67.83 24.45 -45.27
N ARG A 277 66.73 25.16 -45.62
CA ARG A 277 66.72 26.23 -46.64
C ARG A 277 66.94 27.65 -46.18
N ALA A 278 66.85 27.89 -44.85
CA ALA A 278 66.98 29.21 -44.25
C ALA A 278 67.94 29.16 -43.04
N THR A 279 69.23 29.09 -43.34
CA THR A 279 70.26 29.45 -42.36
C THR A 279 70.49 30.91 -42.39
N LYS A 280 70.01 31.67 -41.43
CA LYS A 280 70.68 32.77 -40.72
C LYS A 280 69.83 33.28 -39.55
N PRO A 281 70.51 33.77 -38.51
CA PRO A 281 69.93 33.77 -37.15
C PRO A 281 69.52 35.15 -36.64
N GLU A 282 68.86 35.16 -35.51
CA GLU A 282 68.98 36.00 -34.31
C GLU A 282 67.63 36.42 -33.67
N PRO A 283 67.59 36.93 -32.45
CA PRO A 283 67.28 36.15 -31.23
C PRO A 283 66.08 36.71 -30.41
N PRO A 284 65.98 36.44 -29.14
CA PRO A 284 64.75 36.21 -28.43
C PRO A 284 64.23 37.39 -27.61
N ARG A 285 62.97 37.35 -27.24
CA ARG A 285 62.50 38.08 -26.03
C ARG A 285 61.38 37.33 -25.26
N ALA A 286 61.61 37.37 -23.99
CA ALA A 286 60.98 36.77 -22.85
C ALA A 286 59.65 37.37 -22.45
N GLY A 287 59.01 36.63 -21.59
CA GLY A 287 58.13 37.09 -20.51
C GLY A 287 56.63 36.81 -20.81
N THR A 288 55.86 36.29 -20.02
CA THR A 288 55.67 36.26 -18.59
C THR A 288 54.52 35.30 -18.20
N SER A 289 54.68 34.69 -17.08
CA SER A 289 53.72 33.78 -16.43
C SER A 289 52.53 34.52 -15.72
N PRO A 290 51.75 33.81 -14.94
CA PRO A 290 50.31 33.59 -15.05
C PRO A 290 49.51 34.43 -14.05
N PRO A 291 48.24 34.34 -13.94
CA PRO A 291 47.65 33.65 -12.82
C PRO A 291 46.15 33.25 -13.01
N GLY A 292 45.63 32.50 -12.03
CA GLY A 292 44.25 32.61 -11.62
C GLY A 292 43.48 31.30 -11.41
N ARG A 293 43.49 30.86 -10.22
CA ARG A 293 42.68 29.78 -9.64
C ARG A 293 41.24 30.28 -9.43
N PRO A 294 40.18 29.61 -9.85
CA PRO A 294 38.82 29.95 -9.46
C PRO A 294 38.40 29.32 -8.10
N PRO A 295 37.47 29.96 -7.39
CA PRO A 295 37.11 29.62 -6.02
C PRO A 295 36.11 28.46 -5.93
N VAL A 296 36.27 27.73 -4.82
CA VAL A 296 35.40 26.66 -4.33
C VAL A 296 34.07 27.25 -3.92
N VAL A 297 32.97 26.75 -4.51
CA VAL A 297 31.60 27.05 -4.07
C VAL A 297 31.17 25.98 -3.06
N ALA A 298 30.81 26.45 -1.88
CA ALA A 298 30.31 25.64 -0.76
C ALA A 298 28.97 25.00 -1.06
N ALA A 299 28.78 23.76 -0.64
CA ALA A 299 27.53 23.01 -0.66
C ALA A 299 26.49 23.61 0.29
N PRO A 300 25.19 23.54 -0.03
CA PRO A 300 24.13 23.96 0.87
C PRO A 300 23.97 22.96 2.02
N ARG A 301 23.84 23.50 3.22
CA ARG A 301 23.50 22.76 4.44
C ARG A 301 22.04 22.31 4.34
N GLU A 302 21.80 21.01 4.53
CA GLU A 302 20.49 20.46 4.80
C GLU A 302 19.92 21.04 6.10
N SER A 303 18.74 21.60 6.00
CA SER A 303 17.92 22.05 7.12
C SER A 303 17.41 20.83 7.89
N ALA A 304 17.58 20.83 9.17
CA ALA A 304 17.05 19.83 10.11
C ALA A 304 15.51 19.82 10.09
N PRO A 305 14.86 18.65 10.27
CA PRO A 305 13.42 18.58 10.36
C PRO A 305 12.91 19.21 11.65
N GLU A 306 11.87 19.99 11.53
CA GLU A 306 11.12 20.59 12.62
C GLU A 306 10.59 19.50 13.55
N ARG A 307 10.90 19.64 14.84
CA ARG A 307 10.33 18.81 15.89
C ARG A 307 8.87 19.22 16.11
N ASN A 308 7.97 18.32 15.77
CA ASN A 308 6.60 18.40 16.25
C ASN A 308 6.58 18.07 17.75
N GLU A 309 6.07 18.99 18.54
CA GLU A 309 5.86 18.77 19.98
C GLU A 309 4.83 17.66 20.17
N LEU A 310 5.29 16.54 20.66
CA LEU A 310 4.45 15.41 21.07
C LEU A 310 3.74 15.76 22.37
N VAL A 311 2.41 15.69 22.33
CA VAL A 311 1.51 15.77 23.50
C VAL A 311 1.94 14.68 24.49
N ALA A 312 2.16 15.08 25.75
CA ALA A 312 2.55 14.20 26.83
C ALA A 312 1.57 13.04 27.00
N ASP A 313 2.08 11.83 26.99
CA ASP A 313 1.34 10.59 27.02
C ASP A 313 1.40 9.96 28.42
N ASP A 314 0.25 9.42 28.89
CA ASP A 314 0.02 8.78 30.18
C ASP A 314 0.62 7.36 30.28
N THR A 315 1.70 7.09 29.54
CA THR A 315 2.43 5.83 29.68
C THR A 315 3.44 5.92 30.79
N THR A 316 3.38 5.00 31.73
CA THR A 316 4.33 4.93 32.86
C THR A 316 5.76 4.86 32.31
N PRO A 317 6.65 5.85 32.61
CA PRO A 317 8.02 5.88 32.09
C PRO A 317 8.78 4.60 32.45
N GLY A 318 9.50 4.02 31.49
CA GLY A 318 10.35 2.83 31.70
C GLY A 318 9.66 1.47 31.56
N ALA A 319 8.33 1.43 31.34
CA ALA A 319 7.59 0.17 31.26
C ALA A 319 8.05 -0.70 30.07
N PHE A 320 8.31 -0.09 28.90
CA PHE A 320 8.74 -0.84 27.70
C PHE A 320 10.17 -1.38 27.82
N ALA A 321 11.10 -0.61 28.39
CA ALA A 321 12.49 -1.03 28.57
C ALA A 321 12.62 -2.30 29.43
N GLN A 322 11.71 -2.51 30.39
CA GLN A 322 11.65 -3.70 31.25
C GLN A 322 11.22 -4.97 30.51
N LEU A 323 10.62 -4.81 29.32
CA LEU A 323 10.17 -5.93 28.45
C LEU A 323 11.31 -6.51 27.60
N LYS A 324 12.54 -6.00 27.72
CA LYS A 324 13.70 -6.50 26.97
C LYS A 324 13.88 -8.00 27.19
N GLY A 325 13.88 -8.78 26.12
CA GLY A 325 13.97 -10.24 26.16
C GLY A 325 12.67 -10.97 26.50
N ARG A 326 11.56 -10.23 26.79
CA ARG A 326 10.22 -10.80 27.09
C ARG A 326 9.17 -10.46 26.05
N LEU A 327 9.49 -9.66 25.05
CA LEU A 327 8.57 -9.29 23.97
C LEU A 327 8.15 -10.54 23.20
N ARG A 328 6.86 -10.64 22.95
CA ARG A 328 6.29 -11.70 22.10
C ARG A 328 6.28 -11.22 20.64
N LEU A 329 6.44 -12.14 19.70
CA LEU A 329 6.27 -11.83 18.29
C LEU A 329 4.83 -11.33 18.01
N PRO A 330 4.66 -10.36 17.11
CA PRO A 330 3.35 -9.77 16.81
C PRO A 330 2.38 -10.76 16.14
N LEU A 331 2.91 -11.82 15.56
CA LEU A 331 2.14 -12.89 14.94
C LEU A 331 2.90 -14.22 14.96
N ARG A 332 2.19 -15.31 14.74
CA ARG A 332 2.79 -16.63 14.53
C ARG A 332 3.08 -16.84 13.06
N GLY A 333 4.35 -17.10 12.72
CA GLY A 333 4.78 -17.29 11.34
C GLY A 333 6.24 -17.73 11.22
N ALA A 334 6.68 -18.01 10.01
CA ALA A 334 8.07 -18.35 9.73
C ALA A 334 8.92 -17.09 9.61
N LEU A 335 10.06 -17.01 10.31
CA LEU A 335 11.00 -15.92 10.18
C LEU A 335 11.68 -15.97 8.80
N GLY A 336 11.31 -15.05 7.91
CA GLY A 336 11.87 -14.91 6.57
C GLY A 336 13.19 -14.15 6.55
N ALA A 337 13.30 -13.09 7.37
CA ALA A 337 14.52 -12.29 7.51
C ALA A 337 14.70 -11.75 8.91
N ARG A 338 15.95 -11.48 9.30
CA ARG A 338 16.34 -10.91 10.60
C ARG A 338 17.07 -9.59 10.42
N PHE A 339 17.10 -8.78 11.47
CA PHE A 339 17.88 -7.55 11.48
C PHE A 339 19.34 -7.80 11.05
N GLY A 340 19.85 -6.96 10.14
CA GLY A 340 21.21 -7.05 9.62
C GLY A 340 21.43 -8.07 8.51
N SER A 341 20.47 -8.95 8.18
CA SER A 341 20.62 -9.89 7.07
C SER A 341 20.57 -9.19 5.71
N ASN A 342 21.30 -9.71 4.73
CA ASN A 342 21.32 -9.16 3.36
C ASN A 342 20.02 -9.50 2.62
N ARG A 343 19.58 -8.61 1.73
CA ARG A 343 18.45 -8.87 0.83
C ARG A 343 18.92 -9.68 -0.39
N PRO A 344 18.17 -10.73 -0.81
CA PRO A 344 18.54 -11.56 -1.98
C PRO A 344 18.65 -10.75 -3.28
N GLU A 345 17.84 -9.69 -3.41
CA GLU A 345 17.78 -8.84 -4.61
C GLU A 345 18.84 -7.71 -4.61
N GLY A 346 19.71 -7.65 -3.62
CA GLY A 346 20.63 -6.54 -3.41
C GLY A 346 19.94 -5.34 -2.72
N GLY A 347 20.73 -4.39 -2.21
CA GLY A 347 20.24 -3.20 -1.52
C GLY A 347 20.60 -3.18 -0.04
N PRO A 348 20.03 -2.26 0.76
CA PRO A 348 20.35 -2.14 2.18
C PRO A 348 19.89 -3.36 2.97
N SER A 349 20.67 -3.73 4.00
CA SER A 349 20.33 -4.83 4.92
C SER A 349 18.97 -4.61 5.61
N TRP A 350 18.33 -5.70 6.02
CA TRP A 350 17.08 -5.67 6.77
C TRP A 350 17.25 -4.91 8.10
N LYS A 351 16.37 -3.95 8.35
CA LYS A 351 16.34 -3.14 9.58
C LYS A 351 15.34 -3.65 10.63
N GLY A 352 14.73 -4.81 10.39
CA GLY A 352 13.71 -5.41 11.26
C GLY A 352 13.61 -6.91 11.06
N LEU A 353 12.50 -7.47 11.53
CA LEU A 353 12.12 -8.87 11.31
C LEU A 353 11.10 -8.94 10.17
N PHE A 354 11.23 -9.91 9.29
CA PHE A 354 10.20 -10.27 8.33
C PHE A 354 9.62 -11.63 8.72
N ILE A 355 8.33 -11.66 9.02
CA ILE A 355 7.62 -12.86 9.51
C ILE A 355 6.61 -13.27 8.45
N ARG A 356 6.89 -14.35 7.73
CA ARG A 356 5.99 -14.91 6.74
C ARG A 356 4.78 -15.53 7.41
N ALA A 357 3.58 -15.13 6.98
CA ALA A 357 2.31 -15.70 7.43
C ALA A 357 1.27 -15.62 6.31
N GLN A 358 0.14 -16.29 6.49
CA GLN A 358 -0.97 -16.19 5.54
C GLN A 358 -1.60 -14.80 5.58
N GLN A 359 -2.07 -14.34 4.44
CA GLN A 359 -2.81 -13.08 4.30
C GLN A 359 -4.04 -13.09 5.22
N GLY A 360 -4.32 -11.96 5.87
CA GLY A 360 -5.45 -11.82 6.79
C GLY A 360 -5.21 -12.29 8.23
N VAL A 361 -4.07 -12.93 8.53
CA VAL A 361 -3.71 -13.30 9.91
C VAL A 361 -3.57 -12.06 10.77
N GLU A 362 -4.09 -12.10 12.00
CA GLU A 362 -4.04 -10.97 12.93
C GLU A 362 -2.61 -10.62 13.35
N VAL A 363 -2.28 -9.34 13.24
CA VAL A 363 -1.07 -8.73 13.78
C VAL A 363 -1.39 -8.09 15.12
N LYS A 364 -0.65 -8.43 16.15
CA LYS A 364 -0.87 -7.99 17.52
C LYS A 364 0.20 -7.01 17.97
N SER A 365 -0.21 -6.04 18.80
CA SER A 365 0.76 -5.13 19.43
C SER A 365 1.70 -5.90 20.36
N VAL A 366 2.99 -5.63 20.26
CA VAL A 366 4.03 -6.28 21.09
C VAL A 366 4.01 -5.80 22.53
N ALA A 367 3.50 -4.57 22.78
CA ALA A 367 3.39 -3.96 24.09
C ALA A 367 2.25 -2.95 24.10
N ALA A 368 1.88 -2.45 25.29
CA ALA A 368 0.96 -1.33 25.44
C ALA A 368 1.58 -0.04 24.89
N GLY A 369 0.76 0.84 24.32
CA GLY A 369 1.19 2.11 23.76
C GLY A 369 0.06 2.85 23.06
N ARG A 370 0.43 3.88 22.30
CA ARG A 370 -0.50 4.69 21.50
C ARG A 370 -0.11 4.65 20.02
N VAL A 371 -1.07 4.49 19.16
CA VAL A 371 -0.86 4.56 17.72
C VAL A 371 -0.56 6.00 17.31
N VAL A 372 0.61 6.24 16.73
CA VAL A 372 1.04 7.57 16.26
C VAL A 372 0.96 7.71 14.74
N PHE A 373 0.91 6.59 14.03
CA PHE A 373 0.77 6.57 12.57
C PHE A 373 0.01 5.31 12.12
N ALA A 374 -0.94 5.47 11.21
CA ALA A 374 -1.71 4.35 10.64
C ALA A 374 -2.20 4.71 9.24
N GLU A 375 -1.26 4.75 8.26
CA GLU A 375 -1.56 5.10 6.87
C GLU A 375 -0.68 4.31 5.90
N TRP A 376 -1.03 4.39 4.62
CA TRP A 376 -0.23 3.81 3.55
C TRP A 376 1.01 4.66 3.28
N LEU A 377 2.19 4.02 3.27
CA LEU A 377 3.47 4.65 2.96
C LEU A 377 4.17 3.91 1.83
N ARG A 378 4.68 4.64 0.83
CA ARG A 378 5.40 4.07 -0.32
C ARG A 378 6.60 3.23 0.14
N GLY A 379 6.66 1.97 -0.31
CA GLY A 379 7.72 1.01 0.05
C GLY A 379 7.48 0.22 1.34
N PHE A 380 6.48 0.61 2.16
CA PHE A 380 6.06 -0.09 3.38
C PHE A 380 4.61 -0.57 3.32
N GLY A 381 3.84 -0.11 2.32
CA GLY A 381 2.43 -0.40 2.23
C GLY A 381 1.61 0.22 3.37
N ASN A 382 0.58 -0.47 3.82
CA ASN A 382 -0.16 -0.08 5.01
C ASN A 382 0.73 -0.23 6.25
N LEU A 383 1.11 0.90 6.81
CA LEU A 383 2.07 1.03 7.92
C LEU A 383 1.35 1.48 9.18
N LEU A 384 1.66 0.83 10.29
CA LEU A 384 1.21 1.23 11.61
C LEU A 384 2.41 1.39 12.53
N ILE A 385 2.44 2.49 13.29
CA ILE A 385 3.48 2.78 14.27
C ILE A 385 2.82 2.99 15.63
N VAL A 386 3.31 2.27 16.63
CA VAL A 386 2.89 2.39 18.02
C VAL A 386 4.03 2.99 18.83
N ASP A 387 3.73 4.06 19.55
CA ASP A 387 4.62 4.66 20.55
C ASP A 387 4.39 3.98 21.90
N HIS A 388 5.44 3.45 22.48
CA HIS A 388 5.42 2.77 23.77
C HIS A 388 5.98 3.64 24.92
N GLY A 389 6.25 4.93 24.63
CA GLY A 389 6.94 5.83 25.55
C GLY A 389 8.45 5.64 25.56
N ASP A 390 9.16 6.53 26.23
CA ASP A 390 10.63 6.51 26.38
C ASP A 390 11.42 6.39 25.06
N GLN A 391 10.90 6.96 23.96
CA GLN A 391 11.44 6.91 22.60
C GLN A 391 11.45 5.50 21.96
N TYR A 392 10.65 4.58 22.47
CA TYR A 392 10.49 3.26 21.87
C TYR A 392 9.27 3.23 20.93
N LEU A 393 9.52 2.90 19.68
CA LEU A 393 8.49 2.75 18.65
C LEU A 393 8.50 1.33 18.11
N SER A 394 7.34 0.73 17.91
CA SER A 394 7.19 -0.47 17.09
C SER A 394 6.54 -0.13 15.75
N ILE A 395 7.09 -0.70 14.68
CA ILE A 395 6.69 -0.42 13.30
C ILE A 395 6.22 -1.71 12.65
N TYR A 396 4.99 -1.69 12.11
CA TYR A 396 4.35 -2.82 11.45
C TYR A 396 4.03 -2.42 10.02
N GLY A 397 4.72 -3.00 9.04
CA GLY A 397 4.57 -2.70 7.61
C GLY A 397 3.98 -3.85 6.82
N ASN A 398 3.68 -3.60 5.53
CA ASN A 398 3.12 -4.54 4.55
C ASN A 398 1.74 -5.10 4.91
N ASN A 399 1.03 -4.49 5.87
CA ASN A 399 -0.28 -4.98 6.32
C ASN A 399 -1.32 -4.92 5.20
N GLU A 400 -2.24 -5.89 5.17
CA GLU A 400 -3.42 -5.82 4.30
C GLU A 400 -4.40 -4.75 4.78
N SER A 401 -4.60 -4.67 6.09
CA SER A 401 -5.58 -3.78 6.73
C SER A 401 -5.06 -3.26 8.05
N LEU A 402 -5.42 -2.02 8.38
CA LEU A 402 -5.15 -1.38 9.66
C LEU A 402 -6.47 -1.27 10.43
N PHE A 403 -6.51 -1.79 11.66
CA PHE A 403 -7.70 -1.80 12.51
C PHE A 403 -7.72 -0.69 13.56
N LYS A 404 -6.60 0.02 13.70
CA LYS A 404 -6.42 1.12 14.63
C LYS A 404 -6.08 2.40 13.89
N GLN A 405 -6.44 3.54 14.49
CA GLN A 405 -6.21 4.88 13.96
C GLN A 405 -5.18 5.64 14.81
N PRO A 406 -4.54 6.69 14.27
CA PRO A 406 -3.70 7.56 15.07
C PRO A 406 -4.48 8.13 16.26
N GLY A 407 -3.88 8.05 17.46
CA GLY A 407 -4.51 8.43 18.74
C GLY A 407 -5.09 7.27 19.54
N ASP A 408 -5.32 6.09 18.92
CA ASP A 408 -5.85 4.93 19.64
C ASP A 408 -4.85 4.39 20.64
N ALA A 409 -5.31 4.11 21.86
CA ALA A 409 -4.58 3.35 22.85
C ALA A 409 -4.66 1.85 22.52
N VAL A 410 -3.56 1.13 22.69
CA VAL A 410 -3.47 -0.32 22.46
C VAL A 410 -2.81 -1.00 23.66
N ALA A 411 -3.32 -2.15 24.04
CA ALA A 411 -2.70 -3.02 25.04
C ALA A 411 -1.77 -4.05 24.36
N ALA A 412 -0.90 -4.67 25.15
CA ALA A 412 -0.09 -5.79 24.68
C ALA A 412 -1.00 -6.95 24.23
N GLY A 413 -0.84 -7.41 22.99
CA GLY A 413 -1.65 -8.50 22.43
C GLY A 413 -2.94 -8.05 21.71
N ASP A 414 -3.28 -6.77 21.72
CA ASP A 414 -4.40 -6.24 20.94
C ASP A 414 -4.16 -6.43 19.46
N THR A 415 -5.22 -6.77 18.72
CA THR A 415 -5.17 -6.87 17.27
C THR A 415 -5.17 -5.45 16.66
N ILE A 416 -4.07 -5.10 15.98
CA ILE A 416 -3.84 -3.77 15.42
C ILE A 416 -3.92 -3.73 13.89
N ALA A 417 -3.62 -4.86 13.23
CA ALA A 417 -3.60 -4.97 11.78
C ALA A 417 -3.84 -6.42 11.32
N ALA A 418 -3.92 -6.63 10.02
CA ALA A 418 -3.89 -7.94 9.37
C ALA A 418 -2.68 -8.07 8.45
N VAL A 419 -2.05 -9.25 8.44
CA VAL A 419 -0.92 -9.58 7.56
C VAL A 419 -1.32 -9.41 6.09
N GLY A 420 -0.43 -8.80 5.32
CA GLY A 420 -0.62 -8.62 3.90
C GLY A 420 0.67 -8.62 3.09
N ASN A 421 0.58 -8.08 1.90
CA ASN A 421 1.70 -7.82 1.01
C ASN A 421 1.53 -6.44 0.33
N SER A 422 1.00 -5.47 1.06
CA SER A 422 0.81 -4.11 0.55
C SER A 422 2.14 -3.41 0.25
N GLY A 423 2.10 -2.31 -0.51
CA GLY A 423 3.31 -1.59 -0.91
C GLY A 423 4.10 -2.26 -2.04
N GLY A 424 3.52 -3.26 -2.72
CA GLY A 424 4.16 -3.97 -3.83
C GLY A 424 5.14 -5.06 -3.41
N ASN A 425 5.11 -5.51 -2.17
CA ASN A 425 5.93 -6.63 -1.70
C ASN A 425 5.45 -7.94 -2.37
N PRO A 426 6.33 -8.75 -2.99
CA PRO A 426 5.95 -10.02 -3.59
C PRO A 426 5.63 -11.10 -2.56
N GLU A 427 6.16 -11.00 -1.35
CA GLU A 427 5.94 -11.95 -0.27
C GLU A 427 4.93 -11.41 0.76
N THR A 428 4.12 -12.31 1.32
CA THR A 428 3.15 -12.00 2.37
C THR A 428 3.81 -12.15 3.74
N GLY A 429 3.79 -11.07 4.53
CA GLY A 429 4.43 -11.08 5.85
C GLY A 429 4.44 -9.73 6.54
#